data_fbc13f439827782ac40c9941aaf4c4f9
#
_entry.id   fbc13f439827782ac40c9941aaf4c4f9
#
_cell.length_a   1.000
_cell.length_b   1.000
_cell.length_c   1.000
_cell.angle_alpha   90.00
_cell.angle_beta   90.00
_cell.angle_gamma   90.00
#
_symmetry.space_group_name_H-M   'P 1'
#
loop_
_entity.id
_entity.type
_entity.pdbx_description
1 polymer ?
#
loop_
_entity_poly.entity_id
_entity_poly.type
_entity_poly.pdbx_seq_one_letter_code
_entity_poly.pdbx_strand_id
1 'polypeptide(L)'
;MEQIKLNNGVMMPSVGYGTWKAPTSEITIAAVRDAIESGYRLIDCAAVYGNEKEVGQGIQAAGAAREELFIVGKLWNDVRGYDETMEAFAQTCADLQVDYLDMYMLHWPRPHKYHDNYIEMNAASWKAMEDLLKAGKVRSLAVSNFKVHHLEELMERAEIMPVVNQVEFHPSCLQTEIRTFCAQHDIAVQGYSTLANGKVFQCPEIEQISRELGVSVAQLCTRYAMQHGVTPLVKSVNAERIRDNLKLDFTLDAQMMQRMDAITTCGGSYKDSDEITF
;
A
#
# COMPACT_ATOMS: atom_id res chain seq x y z
N MET A 1 10.37 -2.66 -14.72
CA MET A 1 9.10 -2.20 -14.10
C MET A 1 9.09 -0.68 -14.13
N GLU A 2 7.96 -0.07 -14.53
CA GLU A 2 7.78 1.38 -14.46
C GLU A 2 7.92 1.88 -13.02
N GLN A 3 8.36 3.12 -12.86
CA GLN A 3 8.51 3.76 -11.56
C GLN A 3 7.83 5.12 -11.59
N ILE A 4 7.33 5.56 -10.45
CA ILE A 4 6.83 6.91 -10.23
C ILE A 4 7.79 7.68 -9.33
N LYS A 5 7.97 8.96 -9.60
CA LYS A 5 8.79 9.85 -8.79
C LYS A 5 7.92 10.46 -7.70
N LEU A 6 8.26 10.20 -6.44
CA LEU A 6 7.61 10.80 -5.28
C LEU A 6 8.04 12.27 -5.09
N ASN A 7 7.29 13.06 -4.31
CA ASN A 7 7.56 14.47 -4.06
C ASN A 7 8.93 14.75 -3.39
N ASN A 8 9.49 13.76 -2.69
CA ASN A 8 10.83 13.81 -2.11
C ASN A 8 11.95 13.33 -3.08
N GLY A 9 11.61 13.03 -4.32
CA GLY A 9 12.54 12.59 -5.36
C GLY A 9 12.84 11.09 -5.40
N VAL A 10 12.38 10.32 -4.42
CA VAL A 10 12.56 8.86 -4.39
C VAL A 10 11.73 8.20 -5.49
N MET A 11 12.31 7.23 -6.19
CA MET A 11 11.62 6.45 -7.21
C MET A 11 10.93 5.24 -6.59
N MET A 12 9.62 5.11 -6.78
CA MET A 12 8.80 4.01 -6.28
C MET A 12 8.26 3.16 -7.44
N PRO A 13 8.32 1.82 -7.38
CA PRO A 13 7.70 0.96 -8.40
C PRO A 13 6.20 1.23 -8.55
N SER A 14 5.70 1.23 -9.79
CA SER A 14 4.30 1.54 -10.13
C SER A 14 3.30 0.43 -9.80
N VAL A 15 3.77 -0.73 -9.35
CA VAL A 15 2.96 -1.85 -8.84
C VAL A 15 3.69 -2.54 -7.71
N GLY A 16 2.98 -2.94 -6.65
CA GLY A 16 3.54 -3.60 -5.48
C GLY A 16 2.92 -4.95 -5.18
N TYR A 17 3.68 -5.76 -4.43
CA TYR A 17 3.22 -7.03 -3.86
C TYR A 17 2.81 -6.81 -2.40
N GLY A 18 1.53 -7.07 -2.08
CA GLY A 18 0.98 -6.96 -0.74
C GLY A 18 1.06 -8.29 0.03
N THR A 19 1.28 -8.21 1.33
CA THR A 19 1.42 -9.41 2.20
C THR A 19 0.26 -9.60 3.19
N TRP A 20 -0.74 -8.70 3.17
CA TRP A 20 -1.90 -8.84 4.05
C TRP A 20 -2.66 -10.17 3.82
N LYS A 21 -3.00 -10.85 4.93
CA LYS A 21 -3.60 -12.19 4.92
C LYS A 21 -2.77 -13.27 4.22
N ALA A 22 -1.47 -13.06 4.05
CA ALA A 22 -0.58 -14.16 3.77
C ALA A 22 -0.31 -14.91 5.09
N PRO A 23 -0.36 -16.25 5.12
CA PRO A 23 -0.22 -17.00 6.37
C PRO A 23 1.20 -16.91 6.95
N THR A 24 1.32 -16.99 8.27
CA THR A 24 2.62 -17.09 8.96
C THR A 24 3.21 -18.48 8.77
N SER A 25 3.86 -18.73 7.63
CA SER A 25 4.36 -20.06 7.25
C SER A 25 5.28 -19.99 6.04
N GLU A 26 5.89 -21.12 5.69
CA GLU A 26 6.66 -21.32 4.47
C GLU A 26 5.95 -20.88 3.18
N ILE A 27 4.61 -20.83 3.20
CA ILE A 27 3.81 -20.34 2.07
C ILE A 27 4.10 -18.86 1.81
N THR A 28 4.21 -18.03 2.86
CA THR A 28 4.55 -16.60 2.71
C THR A 28 5.99 -16.41 2.28
N ILE A 29 6.92 -17.19 2.83
CA ILE A 29 8.34 -17.18 2.42
C ILE A 29 8.45 -17.46 0.93
N ALA A 30 7.82 -18.55 0.46
CA ALA A 30 7.82 -18.91 -0.95
C ALA A 30 7.14 -17.84 -1.82
N ALA A 31 6.00 -17.30 -1.39
CA ALA A 31 5.24 -16.32 -2.16
C ALA A 31 5.99 -14.97 -2.32
N VAL A 32 6.69 -14.51 -1.27
CA VAL A 32 7.54 -13.29 -1.34
C VAL A 32 8.73 -13.53 -2.25
N ARG A 33 9.42 -14.67 -2.11
CA ARG A 33 10.51 -15.05 -3.03
C ARG A 33 10.00 -15.07 -4.48
N ASP A 34 8.92 -15.78 -4.75
CA ASP A 34 8.34 -15.91 -6.09
C ASP A 34 7.91 -14.55 -6.67
N ALA A 35 7.43 -13.63 -5.83
CA ALA A 35 7.10 -12.26 -6.23
C ALA A 35 8.36 -11.49 -6.69
N ILE A 36 9.42 -11.52 -5.90
CA ILE A 36 10.68 -10.84 -6.22
C ILE A 36 11.31 -11.45 -7.48
N GLU A 37 11.37 -12.77 -7.58
CA GLU A 37 11.87 -13.51 -8.76
C GLU A 37 11.05 -13.23 -10.02
N SER A 38 9.74 -13.00 -9.86
CA SER A 38 8.84 -12.63 -10.97
C SER A 38 9.00 -11.18 -11.43
N GLY A 39 9.71 -10.34 -10.67
CA GLY A 39 9.99 -8.94 -11.01
C GLY A 39 9.32 -7.89 -10.13
N TYR A 40 8.53 -8.26 -9.11
CA TYR A 40 8.11 -7.26 -8.11
C TYR A 40 9.33 -6.68 -7.40
N ARG A 41 9.29 -5.37 -7.17
CA ARG A 41 10.34 -4.65 -6.44
C ARG A 41 9.79 -3.88 -5.23
N LEU A 42 8.49 -3.61 -5.17
CA LEU A 42 7.80 -3.05 -4.01
C LEU A 42 7.13 -4.18 -3.22
N ILE A 43 7.51 -4.33 -1.96
CA ILE A 43 6.96 -5.30 -1.01
C ILE A 43 6.28 -4.52 0.12
N ASP A 44 4.96 -4.65 0.23
CA ASP A 44 4.14 -3.97 1.23
C ASP A 44 3.80 -4.92 2.38
N CYS A 45 4.25 -4.56 3.58
CA CYS A 45 3.94 -5.28 4.82
C CYS A 45 3.46 -4.32 5.92
N ALA A 46 3.13 -4.85 7.07
CA ALA A 46 2.78 -4.11 8.27
C ALA A 46 2.91 -4.98 9.52
N ALA A 47 3.28 -4.39 10.65
CA ALA A 47 3.43 -5.08 11.93
C ALA A 47 2.21 -5.90 12.32
N VAL A 48 0.99 -5.36 12.12
CA VAL A 48 -0.28 -6.05 12.44
C VAL A 48 -0.55 -7.29 11.60
N TYR A 49 0.12 -7.47 10.45
CA TYR A 49 -0.09 -8.68 9.65
C TYR A 49 0.52 -9.92 10.30
N GLY A 50 1.43 -9.73 11.26
CA GLY A 50 2.05 -10.79 12.04
C GLY A 50 2.95 -11.73 11.24
N ASN A 51 3.34 -11.31 10.03
CA ASN A 51 4.12 -12.13 9.09
C ASN A 51 5.41 -11.44 8.59
N GLU A 52 5.88 -10.38 9.27
CA GLU A 52 7.08 -9.64 8.86
C GLU A 52 8.32 -10.55 8.85
N LYS A 53 8.43 -11.53 9.76
CA LYS A 53 9.53 -12.49 9.79
C LYS A 53 9.58 -13.36 8.53
N GLU A 54 8.45 -13.89 8.12
CA GLU A 54 8.32 -14.69 6.91
C GLU A 54 8.56 -13.84 5.65
N VAL A 55 8.11 -12.57 5.66
CA VAL A 55 8.42 -11.62 4.58
C VAL A 55 9.93 -11.39 4.50
N GLY A 56 10.62 -11.14 5.62
CA GLY A 56 12.06 -10.98 5.68
C GLY A 56 12.80 -12.22 5.17
N GLN A 57 12.39 -13.42 5.60
CA GLN A 57 12.96 -14.68 5.11
C GLN A 57 12.73 -14.86 3.60
N GLY A 58 11.57 -14.49 3.08
CA GLY A 58 11.26 -14.54 1.64
C GLY A 58 12.13 -13.58 0.84
N ILE A 59 12.39 -12.38 1.35
CA ILE A 59 13.31 -11.40 0.76
C ILE A 59 14.73 -11.98 0.71
N GLN A 60 15.21 -12.56 1.79
CA GLN A 60 16.53 -13.20 1.83
C GLN A 60 16.62 -14.39 0.86
N ALA A 61 15.57 -15.23 0.80
CA ALA A 61 15.52 -16.39 -0.08
C ALA A 61 15.53 -16.01 -1.58
N ALA A 62 15.01 -14.83 -1.94
CA ALA A 62 15.04 -14.33 -3.31
C ALA A 62 16.44 -13.89 -3.76
N GLY A 63 17.34 -13.56 -2.84
CA GLY A 63 18.72 -13.17 -3.14
C GLY A 63 18.86 -11.86 -3.92
N ALA A 64 17.83 -11.04 -4.01
CA ALA A 64 17.89 -9.72 -4.62
C ALA A 64 18.69 -8.75 -3.74
N ALA A 65 19.46 -7.84 -4.35
CA ALA A 65 20.16 -6.82 -3.59
C ALA A 65 19.14 -5.88 -2.89
N ARG A 66 19.44 -5.50 -1.61
CA ARG A 66 18.50 -4.70 -0.79
C ARG A 66 18.09 -3.40 -1.47
N GLU A 67 19.00 -2.75 -2.15
CA GLU A 67 18.80 -1.49 -2.88
C GLU A 67 17.95 -1.61 -4.15
N GLU A 68 17.73 -2.82 -4.65
CA GLU A 68 16.78 -3.08 -5.75
C GLU A 68 15.34 -3.17 -5.27
N LEU A 69 15.13 -3.32 -3.95
CA LEU A 69 13.82 -3.50 -3.34
C LEU A 69 13.31 -2.20 -2.71
N PHE A 70 12.01 -2.00 -2.79
CA PHE A 70 11.28 -0.96 -2.11
C PHE A 70 10.40 -1.60 -1.03
N ILE A 71 10.86 -1.57 0.22
CA ILE A 71 10.21 -2.25 1.34
C ILE A 71 9.41 -1.25 2.17
N VAL A 72 8.11 -1.54 2.36
CA VAL A 72 7.17 -0.73 3.10
C VAL A 72 6.79 -1.41 4.40
N GLY A 73 6.94 -0.69 5.52
CA GLY A 73 6.41 -1.07 6.82
C GLY A 73 5.35 -0.08 7.31
N LYS A 74 4.52 -0.48 8.29
CA LYS A 74 3.46 0.39 8.83
C LYS A 74 3.39 0.29 10.34
N LEU A 75 3.34 1.45 11.00
CA LEU A 75 3.10 1.59 12.43
C LEU A 75 1.65 1.24 12.75
N TRP A 76 1.44 0.23 13.59
CA TRP A 76 0.09 -0.20 13.92
C TRP A 76 -0.62 0.74 14.91
N ASN A 77 -1.93 0.58 15.00
CA ASN A 77 -2.84 1.44 15.73
C ASN A 77 -2.60 1.49 17.24
N ASP A 78 -2.17 0.38 17.84
CA ASP A 78 -1.93 0.30 19.29
C ASP A 78 -0.68 1.05 19.74
N VAL A 79 0.14 1.46 18.78
CA VAL A 79 1.42 2.12 19.00
C VAL A 79 1.36 3.54 18.46
N ARG A 80 1.43 4.52 19.33
CA ARG A 80 1.54 5.95 19.00
C ARG A 80 2.38 6.63 20.07
N GLY A 81 3.04 7.71 19.67
CA GLY A 81 3.99 8.46 20.49
C GLY A 81 5.38 8.37 19.92
N TYR A 82 6.30 9.21 20.41
CA TYR A 82 7.64 9.29 19.85
C TYR A 82 8.47 8.03 20.15
N ASP A 83 8.63 7.68 21.42
CA ASP A 83 9.50 6.56 21.84
C ASP A 83 8.94 5.22 21.36
N GLU A 84 7.61 5.02 21.50
CA GLU A 84 6.93 3.82 21.05
C GLU A 84 7.04 3.62 19.53
N THR A 85 7.06 4.70 18.76
CA THR A 85 7.27 4.64 17.30
C THR A 85 8.69 4.21 16.96
N MET A 86 9.68 4.73 17.68
CA MET A 86 11.10 4.33 17.51
C MET A 86 11.31 2.85 17.83
N GLU A 87 10.70 2.34 18.91
CA GLU A 87 10.77 0.94 19.30
C GLU A 87 10.08 0.03 18.27
N ALA A 88 8.87 0.39 17.83
CA ALA A 88 8.14 -0.36 16.82
C ALA A 88 8.87 -0.41 15.46
N PHE A 89 9.49 0.69 15.07
CA PHE A 89 10.32 0.71 13.85
C PHE A 89 11.52 -0.24 13.97
N ALA A 90 12.22 -0.23 15.11
CA ALA A 90 13.35 -1.13 15.34
C ALA A 90 12.91 -2.61 15.30
N GLN A 91 11.73 -2.93 15.86
CA GLN A 91 11.17 -4.28 15.83
C GLN A 91 10.80 -4.70 14.39
N THR A 92 10.13 -3.82 13.60
CA THR A 92 9.82 -4.07 12.19
C THR A 92 11.09 -4.35 11.37
N CYS A 93 12.15 -3.56 11.55
CA CYS A 93 13.42 -3.78 10.87
C CYS A 93 14.05 -5.13 11.26
N ALA A 94 14.01 -5.48 12.57
CA ALA A 94 14.53 -6.76 13.06
C ALA A 94 13.75 -7.95 12.49
N ASP A 95 12.42 -7.88 12.45
CA ASP A 95 11.57 -8.95 11.91
C ASP A 95 11.72 -9.10 10.39
N LEU A 96 11.82 -8.00 9.66
CA LEU A 96 12.10 -8.00 8.21
C LEU A 96 13.57 -8.30 7.87
N GLN A 97 14.48 -8.31 8.85
CA GLN A 97 15.93 -8.51 8.67
C GLN A 97 16.55 -7.47 7.73
N VAL A 98 16.19 -6.19 7.93
CA VAL A 98 16.69 -5.06 7.13
C VAL A 98 17.21 -3.93 8.03
N ASP A 99 18.16 -3.14 7.51
CA ASP A 99 18.78 -2.01 8.24
C ASP A 99 17.99 -0.70 8.07
N TYR A 100 17.16 -0.61 7.05
CA TYR A 100 16.32 0.54 6.70
C TYR A 100 15.06 0.14 5.96
N LEU A 101 14.05 1.02 5.96
CA LEU A 101 12.86 0.90 5.13
C LEU A 101 12.89 1.95 4.00
N ASP A 102 12.31 1.62 2.85
CA ASP A 102 12.09 2.59 1.78
C ASP A 102 10.91 3.49 2.09
N MET A 103 9.92 2.98 2.82
CA MET A 103 8.76 3.74 3.26
C MET A 103 8.26 3.23 4.61
N TYR A 104 7.92 4.16 5.51
CA TYR A 104 7.25 3.86 6.76
C TYR A 104 5.97 4.67 6.89
N MET A 105 4.85 4.04 7.30
CA MET A 105 3.52 4.65 7.28
C MET A 105 2.83 4.64 8.63
N LEU A 106 2.07 5.68 8.94
CA LEU A 106 0.96 5.58 9.90
C LEU A 106 -0.16 4.75 9.25
N HIS A 107 -0.59 3.63 9.89
CA HIS A 107 -1.51 2.66 9.26
C HIS A 107 -2.95 3.16 9.18
N TRP A 108 -3.43 3.86 10.23
CA TRP A 108 -4.75 4.49 10.30
C TRP A 108 -4.65 5.82 11.04
N PRO A 109 -5.45 6.85 10.66
CA PRO A 109 -5.33 8.17 11.28
C PRO A 109 -5.88 8.22 12.70
N ARG A 110 -7.03 7.58 12.97
CA ARG A 110 -7.80 7.72 14.20
C ARG A 110 -8.08 6.37 14.87
N PRO A 111 -7.03 5.70 15.42
CA PRO A 111 -7.22 4.41 16.10
C PRO A 111 -8.08 4.52 17.35
N HIS A 112 -8.84 3.48 17.65
CA HIS A 112 -9.76 3.45 18.78
C HIS A 112 -9.09 3.82 20.12
N LYS A 113 -7.89 3.30 20.36
CA LYS A 113 -7.11 3.56 21.59
C LYS A 113 -6.79 5.06 21.79
N TYR A 114 -6.64 5.81 20.72
CA TYR A 114 -6.24 7.22 20.73
C TYR A 114 -7.32 8.14 20.12
N HIS A 115 -8.57 7.66 20.07
CA HIS A 115 -9.68 8.33 19.40
C HIS A 115 -9.84 9.81 19.77
N ASP A 116 -9.66 10.16 21.05
CA ASP A 116 -9.90 11.52 21.55
C ASP A 116 -8.68 12.45 21.44
N ASN A 117 -7.47 11.89 21.21
CA ASN A 117 -6.21 12.63 21.14
C ASN A 117 -5.34 12.20 19.96
N TYR A 118 -5.97 11.64 18.91
CA TYR A 118 -5.25 11.08 17.75
C TYR A 118 -4.38 12.10 17.03
N ILE A 119 -4.77 13.38 17.00
CA ILE A 119 -4.03 14.45 16.35
C ILE A 119 -2.66 14.62 16.99
N GLU A 120 -2.61 14.77 18.32
CA GLU A 120 -1.36 14.92 19.08
C GLU A 120 -0.51 13.66 19.02
N MET A 121 -1.15 12.50 19.09
CA MET A 121 -0.46 11.21 19.04
C MET A 121 0.11 10.91 17.66
N ASN A 122 -0.60 11.26 16.59
CA ASN A 122 -0.08 11.18 15.23
C ASN A 122 1.09 12.15 15.02
N ALA A 123 0.99 13.39 15.52
CA ALA A 123 2.07 14.36 15.42
C ALA A 123 3.33 13.89 16.15
N ALA A 124 3.20 13.30 17.34
CA ALA A 124 4.33 12.74 18.09
C ALA A 124 4.98 11.55 17.34
N SER A 125 4.16 10.64 16.79
CA SER A 125 4.65 9.53 15.98
C SER A 125 5.30 10.02 14.68
N TRP A 126 4.70 11.02 14.03
CA TRP A 126 5.25 11.61 12.81
C TRP A 126 6.61 12.25 13.04
N LYS A 127 6.76 12.94 14.18
CA LYS A 127 8.06 13.51 14.60
C LYS A 127 9.15 12.43 14.73
N ALA A 128 8.83 11.28 15.33
CA ALA A 128 9.76 10.15 15.40
C ALA A 128 10.12 9.63 13.99
N MET A 129 9.13 9.53 13.10
CA MET A 129 9.35 9.11 11.71
C MET A 129 10.21 10.11 10.93
N GLU A 130 10.03 11.42 11.14
CA GLU A 130 10.89 12.47 10.57
C GLU A 130 12.35 12.33 11.03
N ASP A 131 12.57 12.03 12.30
CA ASP A 131 13.92 11.84 12.83
C ASP A 131 14.55 10.52 12.32
N LEU A 132 13.77 9.46 12.13
CA LEU A 132 14.20 8.24 11.43
C LEU A 132 14.60 8.54 9.96
N LEU A 133 13.86 9.39 9.27
CA LEU A 133 14.20 9.81 7.91
C LEU A 133 15.49 10.63 7.89
N LYS A 134 15.65 11.61 8.80
CA LYS A 134 16.88 12.41 8.94
C LYS A 134 18.08 11.54 9.29
N ALA A 135 17.88 10.45 10.04
CA ALA A 135 18.91 9.46 10.38
C ALA A 135 19.21 8.46 9.24
N GLY A 136 18.51 8.55 8.10
CA GLY A 136 18.69 7.63 6.97
C GLY A 136 18.13 6.21 7.21
N LYS A 137 17.33 6.03 8.25
CA LYS A 137 16.68 4.75 8.56
C LYS A 137 15.41 4.50 7.76
N VAL A 138 14.80 5.56 7.25
CA VAL A 138 13.65 5.53 6.34
C VAL A 138 13.94 6.47 5.17
N ARG A 139 13.53 6.11 3.95
CA ARG A 139 13.72 6.95 2.75
C ARG A 139 12.51 7.82 2.43
N SER A 140 11.32 7.42 2.89
CA SER A 140 10.06 8.11 2.59
C SER A 140 9.07 7.93 3.73
N LEU A 141 8.32 8.99 4.07
CA LEU A 141 7.26 8.97 5.07
C LEU A 141 5.90 8.98 4.39
N ALA A 142 4.98 8.15 4.88
CA ALA A 142 3.68 8.00 4.28
C ALA A 142 2.58 7.79 5.31
N VAL A 143 1.35 7.83 4.84
CA VAL A 143 0.15 7.56 5.64
C VAL A 143 -0.74 6.55 4.93
N SER A 144 -1.65 5.94 5.66
CA SER A 144 -2.64 5.03 5.10
C SER A 144 -4.01 5.30 5.71
N ASN A 145 -5.06 5.23 4.88
CA ASN A 145 -6.45 5.45 5.28
C ASN A 145 -6.77 6.88 5.76
N PHE A 146 -5.94 7.85 5.42
CA PHE A 146 -6.20 9.26 5.77
C PHE A 146 -7.24 9.85 4.82
N LYS A 147 -8.32 10.42 5.37
CA LYS A 147 -9.25 11.30 4.68
C LYS A 147 -8.62 12.69 4.52
N VAL A 148 -9.28 13.59 3.80
CA VAL A 148 -8.78 14.93 3.53
C VAL A 148 -8.47 15.68 4.83
N HIS A 149 -9.42 15.73 5.79
CA HIS A 149 -9.19 16.44 7.06
C HIS A 149 -8.04 15.84 7.88
N HIS A 150 -7.84 14.50 7.85
CA HIS A 150 -6.70 13.88 8.53
C HIS A 150 -5.35 14.27 7.90
N LEU A 151 -5.33 14.43 6.57
CA LEU A 151 -4.14 14.92 5.86
C LEU A 151 -3.86 16.37 6.23
N GLU A 152 -4.88 17.23 6.23
CA GLU A 152 -4.77 18.65 6.63
C GLU A 152 -4.25 18.78 8.06
N GLU A 153 -4.84 18.07 9.02
CA GLU A 153 -4.43 18.06 10.43
C GLU A 153 -2.98 17.61 10.63
N LEU A 154 -2.53 16.59 9.88
CA LEU A 154 -1.14 16.14 9.93
C LEU A 154 -0.20 17.17 9.30
N MET A 155 -0.55 17.67 8.12
CA MET A 155 0.28 18.62 7.35
C MET A 155 0.48 19.96 8.08
N GLU A 156 -0.48 20.42 8.88
CA GLU A 156 -0.33 21.61 9.73
C GLU A 156 0.78 21.46 10.80
N ARG A 157 1.14 20.23 11.17
CA ARG A 157 2.09 19.91 12.25
C ARG A 157 3.38 19.27 11.76
N ALA A 158 3.37 18.73 10.56
CA ALA A 158 4.51 18.04 9.95
C ALA A 158 5.57 19.02 9.45
N GLU A 159 6.84 18.73 9.74
CA GLU A 159 7.98 19.40 9.11
C GLU A 159 8.23 18.81 7.70
N ILE A 160 8.01 17.52 7.54
CA ILE A 160 8.18 16.78 6.30
C ILE A 160 6.82 16.21 5.86
N MET A 161 6.39 16.58 4.66
CA MET A 161 5.10 16.15 4.11
C MET A 161 5.07 14.66 3.77
N PRO A 162 3.92 13.97 3.90
CA PRO A 162 3.78 12.60 3.43
C PRO A 162 3.96 12.53 1.90
N VAL A 163 4.61 11.48 1.43
CA VAL A 163 4.81 11.25 0.00
C VAL A 163 3.73 10.37 -0.64
N VAL A 164 3.04 9.56 0.19
CA VAL A 164 2.00 8.61 -0.24
C VAL A 164 0.86 8.59 0.77
N ASN A 165 -0.36 8.49 0.28
CA ASN A 165 -1.52 8.02 1.04
C ASN A 165 -1.99 6.68 0.46
N GLN A 166 -1.94 5.61 1.25
CA GLN A 166 -2.37 4.27 0.85
C GLN A 166 -3.83 4.03 1.28
N VAL A 167 -4.73 3.83 0.34
CA VAL A 167 -6.18 3.70 0.59
C VAL A 167 -6.78 2.49 -0.12
N GLU A 168 -7.97 2.04 0.29
CA GLU A 168 -8.71 1.06 -0.50
C GLU A 168 -9.08 1.64 -1.85
N PHE A 169 -8.75 0.93 -2.95
CA PHE A 169 -9.06 1.37 -4.30
C PHE A 169 -9.45 0.19 -5.20
N HIS A 170 -10.64 0.26 -5.79
CA HIS A 170 -11.16 -0.68 -6.79
C HIS A 170 -12.36 -0.04 -7.54
N PRO A 171 -12.93 -0.64 -8.59
CA PRO A 171 -13.97 0.00 -9.41
C PRO A 171 -15.16 0.59 -8.65
N SER A 172 -15.57 0.02 -7.51
CA SER A 172 -16.65 0.60 -6.68
C SER A 172 -16.16 1.43 -5.48
N CYS A 173 -14.87 1.76 -5.42
CA CYS A 173 -14.26 2.58 -4.37
C CYS A 173 -13.14 3.45 -4.96
N LEU A 174 -13.53 4.54 -5.61
CA LEU A 174 -12.60 5.37 -6.41
C LEU A 174 -11.82 6.39 -5.58
N GLN A 175 -12.22 6.66 -4.35
CA GLN A 175 -11.59 7.65 -3.45
C GLN A 175 -11.36 9.01 -4.13
N THR A 176 -12.34 9.48 -4.90
CA THR A 176 -12.19 10.65 -5.79
C THR A 176 -11.75 11.90 -5.03
N GLU A 177 -12.37 12.19 -3.89
CA GLU A 177 -12.03 13.34 -3.05
C GLU A 177 -10.59 13.26 -2.55
N ILE A 178 -10.22 12.13 -1.94
CA ILE A 178 -8.87 11.89 -1.42
C ILE A 178 -7.83 11.99 -2.54
N ARG A 179 -8.09 11.37 -3.69
CA ARG A 179 -7.16 11.40 -4.84
C ARG A 179 -6.99 12.80 -5.40
N THR A 180 -8.08 13.59 -5.46
CA THR A 180 -8.02 14.99 -5.91
C THR A 180 -7.18 15.84 -4.97
N PHE A 181 -7.39 15.70 -3.66
CA PHE A 181 -6.59 16.40 -2.65
C PHE A 181 -5.11 15.99 -2.72
N CYS A 182 -4.84 14.69 -2.78
CA CYS A 182 -3.47 14.17 -2.89
C CYS A 182 -2.74 14.72 -4.13
N ALA A 183 -3.43 14.77 -5.29
CA ALA A 183 -2.85 15.32 -6.53
C ALA A 183 -2.53 16.82 -6.41
N GLN A 184 -3.34 17.60 -5.67
CA GLN A 184 -3.10 19.02 -5.42
C GLN A 184 -1.89 19.29 -4.52
N HIS A 185 -1.48 18.29 -3.73
CA HIS A 185 -0.37 18.37 -2.77
C HIS A 185 0.83 17.49 -3.13
N ASP A 186 0.91 17.01 -4.38
CA ASP A 186 1.97 16.11 -4.86
C ASP A 186 2.14 14.83 -4.01
N ILE A 187 1.06 14.35 -3.40
CA ILE A 187 1.02 13.10 -2.64
C ILE A 187 0.59 11.99 -3.58
N ALA A 188 1.42 10.97 -3.77
CA ALA A 188 1.05 9.81 -4.56
C ALA A 188 0.00 8.94 -3.84
N VAL A 189 -0.81 8.20 -4.60
CA VAL A 189 -1.81 7.30 -4.02
C VAL A 189 -1.43 5.86 -4.30
N GLN A 190 -1.39 5.03 -3.25
CA GLN A 190 -1.35 3.57 -3.37
C GLN A 190 -2.74 2.99 -3.11
N GLY A 191 -3.08 1.93 -3.86
CA GLY A 191 -4.37 1.24 -3.72
C GLY A 191 -4.20 -0.17 -3.16
N TYR A 192 -4.76 -0.42 -1.97
CA TYR A 192 -4.92 -1.79 -1.50
C TYR A 192 -6.31 -2.35 -1.85
N SER A 193 -6.51 -3.66 -1.70
CA SER A 193 -7.75 -4.36 -2.06
C SER A 193 -8.22 -4.08 -3.50
N THR A 194 -7.32 -3.96 -4.44
CA THR A 194 -7.63 -3.68 -5.87
C THR A 194 -8.57 -4.72 -6.51
N LEU A 195 -8.68 -5.89 -5.89
CA LEU A 195 -9.63 -6.95 -6.28
C LEU A 195 -10.88 -7.00 -5.38
N ALA A 196 -11.16 -5.94 -4.58
CA ALA A 196 -12.30 -5.86 -3.66
C ALA A 196 -12.49 -7.14 -2.82
N ASN A 197 -11.40 -7.68 -2.26
CA ASN A 197 -11.37 -8.96 -1.55
C ASN A 197 -11.95 -10.15 -2.35
N GLY A 198 -11.77 -10.13 -3.67
CA GLY A 198 -12.26 -11.17 -4.59
C GLY A 198 -13.66 -10.94 -5.14
N LYS A 199 -14.36 -9.89 -4.72
CA LYS A 199 -15.73 -9.60 -5.18
C LYS A 199 -15.78 -9.11 -6.63
N VAL A 200 -14.71 -8.52 -7.16
CA VAL A 200 -14.61 -8.14 -8.58
C VAL A 200 -14.83 -9.31 -9.53
N PHE A 201 -14.50 -10.56 -9.11
CA PHE A 201 -14.72 -11.76 -9.92
C PHE A 201 -16.20 -12.15 -10.05
N GLN A 202 -17.10 -11.50 -9.32
CA GLN A 202 -18.54 -11.71 -9.35
C GLN A 202 -19.27 -10.56 -10.06
N CYS A 203 -18.54 -9.57 -10.60
CA CYS A 203 -19.11 -8.44 -11.31
C CYS A 203 -19.17 -8.73 -12.81
N PRO A 204 -20.38 -8.90 -13.41
CA PRO A 204 -20.52 -9.30 -14.81
C PRO A 204 -19.87 -8.30 -15.78
N GLU A 205 -19.91 -6.99 -15.47
CA GLU A 205 -19.31 -5.95 -16.30
C GLU A 205 -17.80 -6.06 -16.34
N ILE A 206 -17.15 -6.30 -15.18
CA ILE A 206 -15.70 -6.50 -15.10
C ILE A 206 -15.29 -7.76 -15.87
N GLU A 207 -16.07 -8.84 -15.73
CA GLU A 207 -15.83 -10.08 -16.44
C GLU A 207 -15.97 -9.91 -17.96
N GLN A 208 -16.97 -9.12 -18.40
CA GLN A 208 -17.16 -8.83 -19.80
C GLN A 208 -16.00 -8.03 -20.39
N ILE A 209 -15.55 -6.94 -19.75
CA ILE A 209 -14.40 -6.14 -20.20
C ILE A 209 -13.12 -7.00 -20.22
N SER A 210 -12.93 -7.84 -19.22
CA SER A 210 -11.81 -8.78 -19.14
C SER A 210 -11.76 -9.71 -20.37
N ARG A 211 -12.90 -10.25 -20.79
CA ARG A 211 -13.03 -11.08 -22.00
C ARG A 211 -12.79 -10.29 -23.28
N GLU A 212 -13.30 -9.07 -23.38
CA GLU A 212 -13.10 -8.18 -24.54
C GLU A 212 -11.62 -7.87 -24.75
N LEU A 213 -10.85 -7.70 -23.67
CA LEU A 213 -9.41 -7.44 -23.71
C LEU A 213 -8.55 -8.72 -23.79
N GLY A 214 -9.12 -9.90 -23.54
CA GLY A 214 -8.37 -11.17 -23.49
C GLY A 214 -7.40 -11.24 -22.29
N VAL A 215 -7.71 -10.56 -21.18
CA VAL A 215 -6.88 -10.53 -19.95
C VAL A 215 -7.65 -11.08 -18.76
N SER A 216 -6.98 -11.41 -17.67
CA SER A 216 -7.68 -11.80 -16.44
C SER A 216 -8.32 -10.61 -15.73
N VAL A 217 -9.36 -10.86 -14.95
CA VAL A 217 -9.99 -9.83 -14.09
C VAL A 217 -8.97 -9.18 -13.16
N ALA A 218 -7.99 -9.95 -12.65
CA ALA A 218 -6.94 -9.41 -11.78
C ALA A 218 -6.03 -8.43 -12.53
N GLN A 219 -5.60 -8.77 -13.73
CA GLN A 219 -4.83 -7.88 -14.59
C GLN A 219 -5.62 -6.62 -14.95
N LEU A 220 -6.89 -6.79 -15.34
CA LEU A 220 -7.78 -5.67 -15.66
C LEU A 220 -7.88 -4.67 -14.49
N CYS A 221 -8.24 -5.14 -13.28
CA CYS A 221 -8.37 -4.27 -12.11
C CYS A 221 -7.03 -3.62 -11.70
N THR A 222 -5.92 -4.33 -11.86
CA THR A 222 -4.58 -3.80 -11.60
C THR A 222 -4.24 -2.68 -12.58
N ARG A 223 -4.44 -2.90 -13.87
CA ARG A 223 -4.18 -1.89 -14.91
C ARG A 223 -5.13 -0.69 -14.80
N TYR A 224 -6.39 -0.93 -14.47
CA TYR A 224 -7.36 0.10 -14.18
C TYR A 224 -6.89 1.05 -13.07
N ALA A 225 -6.40 0.52 -11.94
CA ALA A 225 -5.84 1.33 -10.86
C ALA A 225 -4.64 2.16 -11.36
N MET A 226 -3.71 1.55 -12.11
CA MET A 226 -2.56 2.27 -12.68
C MET A 226 -2.99 3.40 -13.61
N GLN A 227 -4.02 3.23 -14.44
CA GLN A 227 -4.52 4.27 -15.33
C GLN A 227 -5.22 5.41 -14.60
N HIS A 228 -5.67 5.18 -13.36
CA HIS A 228 -6.11 6.22 -12.45
C HIS A 228 -4.96 6.93 -11.69
N GLY A 229 -3.70 6.61 -12.00
CA GLY A 229 -2.54 7.14 -11.29
C GLY A 229 -2.36 6.56 -9.88
N VAL A 230 -3.01 5.43 -9.59
CA VAL A 230 -2.91 4.74 -8.31
C VAL A 230 -1.94 3.57 -8.44
N THR A 231 -0.98 3.44 -7.51
CA THR A 231 -0.06 2.30 -7.44
C THR A 231 -0.77 1.12 -6.78
N PRO A 232 -1.17 0.07 -7.52
CA PRO A 232 -1.89 -1.06 -6.95
C PRO A 232 -0.98 -1.98 -6.16
N LEU A 233 -1.49 -2.49 -5.04
CA LEU A 233 -0.89 -3.56 -4.25
C LEU A 233 -1.63 -4.86 -4.53
N VAL A 234 -0.97 -5.78 -5.20
CA VAL A 234 -1.57 -7.06 -5.61
C VAL A 234 -1.09 -8.17 -4.69
N LYS A 235 -1.99 -9.07 -4.28
CA LYS A 235 -1.65 -10.17 -3.39
C LYS A 235 -2.05 -11.52 -3.97
N SER A 236 -1.14 -12.47 -3.98
CA SER A 236 -1.40 -13.89 -4.21
C SER A 236 -0.36 -14.73 -3.46
N VAL A 237 -0.70 -15.95 -3.10
CA VAL A 237 0.26 -16.97 -2.61
C VAL A 237 0.43 -18.11 -3.63
N ASN A 238 -0.14 -17.96 -4.81
CA ASN A 238 0.02 -18.87 -5.92
C ASN A 238 1.04 -18.31 -6.90
N ALA A 239 2.13 -19.03 -7.15
CA ALA A 239 3.26 -18.60 -7.98
C ALA A 239 2.87 -18.23 -9.41
N GLU A 240 1.94 -18.96 -10.03
CA GLU A 240 1.47 -18.66 -11.38
C GLU A 240 0.72 -17.32 -11.41
N ARG A 241 -0.22 -17.10 -10.46
CA ARG A 241 -0.97 -15.85 -10.35
C ARG A 241 -0.06 -14.67 -10.00
N ILE A 242 0.99 -14.87 -9.19
CA ILE A 242 1.98 -13.85 -8.87
C ILE A 242 2.64 -13.35 -10.17
N ARG A 243 3.12 -14.27 -11.01
CA ARG A 243 3.73 -13.93 -12.31
C ARG A 243 2.74 -13.30 -13.28
N ASP A 244 1.53 -13.87 -13.37
CA ASP A 244 0.54 -13.41 -14.34
C ASP A 244 -0.01 -12.02 -14.02
N ASN A 245 -0.11 -11.65 -12.75
CA ASN A 245 -0.55 -10.32 -12.33
C ASN A 245 0.40 -9.18 -12.76
N LEU A 246 1.63 -9.49 -13.18
CA LEU A 246 2.58 -8.51 -13.75
C LEU A 246 2.48 -8.36 -15.27
N LYS A 247 1.69 -9.17 -15.97
CA LYS A 247 1.46 -9.03 -17.41
C LYS A 247 0.47 -7.90 -17.68
N LEU A 248 0.96 -6.67 -17.59
CA LEU A 248 0.17 -5.43 -17.64
C LEU A 248 0.44 -4.59 -18.90
N ASP A 249 1.00 -5.20 -19.95
CA ASP A 249 1.32 -4.53 -21.21
C ASP A 249 0.07 -4.42 -22.11
N PHE A 250 -0.93 -3.72 -21.61
CA PHE A 250 -2.16 -3.36 -22.32
C PHE A 250 -2.74 -2.08 -21.71
N THR A 251 -3.71 -1.47 -22.36
CA THR A 251 -4.41 -0.28 -21.87
C THR A 251 -5.90 -0.43 -22.04
N LEU A 252 -6.67 0.12 -21.08
CA LEU A 252 -8.10 0.33 -21.23
C LEU A 252 -8.30 1.62 -22.04
N ASP A 253 -9.14 1.58 -23.05
CA ASP A 253 -9.58 2.81 -23.74
C ASP A 253 -10.53 3.65 -22.87
N ALA A 254 -10.85 4.85 -23.32
CA ALA A 254 -11.69 5.77 -22.56
C ALA A 254 -13.11 5.21 -22.30
N GLN A 255 -13.66 4.41 -23.21
CA GLN A 255 -14.96 3.79 -23.04
C GLN A 255 -14.92 2.69 -21.98
N MET A 256 -13.88 1.85 -21.98
CA MET A 256 -13.67 0.82 -20.96
C MET A 256 -13.44 1.43 -19.58
N MET A 257 -12.62 2.49 -19.48
CA MET A 257 -12.43 3.24 -18.23
C MET A 257 -13.77 3.77 -17.71
N GLN A 258 -14.59 4.40 -18.55
CA GLN A 258 -15.90 4.91 -18.17
C GLN A 258 -16.86 3.80 -17.69
N ARG A 259 -16.86 2.64 -18.34
CA ARG A 259 -17.63 1.47 -17.92
C ARG A 259 -17.19 0.96 -16.55
N MET A 260 -15.88 0.91 -16.30
CA MET A 260 -15.32 0.53 -15.01
C MET A 260 -15.66 1.55 -13.91
N ASP A 261 -15.59 2.85 -14.21
CA ASP A 261 -15.93 3.95 -13.29
C ASP A 261 -17.43 3.97 -12.91
N ALA A 262 -18.30 3.48 -13.79
CA ALA A 262 -19.73 3.39 -13.54
C ALA A 262 -20.11 2.24 -12.58
N ILE A 263 -19.19 1.37 -12.23
CA ILE A 263 -19.46 0.25 -11.32
C ILE A 263 -19.51 0.77 -9.87
N THR A 264 -20.67 0.65 -9.23
CA THR A 264 -20.91 1.14 -7.87
C THR A 264 -21.05 0.02 -6.83
N THR A 265 -21.11 -1.23 -7.24
CA THR A 265 -21.56 -2.36 -6.40
C THR A 265 -20.70 -3.62 -6.48
N CYS A 266 -19.41 -3.53 -6.74
CA CYS A 266 -18.56 -4.73 -6.72
C CYS A 266 -18.02 -5.09 -5.30
N GLY A 267 -18.49 -4.40 -4.28
CA GLY A 267 -18.14 -4.71 -2.88
C GLY A 267 -16.83 -4.05 -2.43
N GLY A 268 -16.11 -4.71 -1.55
CA GLY A 268 -14.92 -4.17 -0.91
C GLY A 268 -14.98 -4.38 0.60
N SER A 269 -14.05 -3.78 1.31
CA SER A 269 -13.97 -3.81 2.77
C SER A 269 -13.84 -2.41 3.37
N TYR A 270 -14.22 -1.39 2.60
CA TYR A 270 -14.08 -0.01 3.02
C TYR A 270 -14.58 0.20 4.45
N LYS A 271 -13.71 0.80 5.24
CA LYS A 271 -14.02 1.21 6.61
C LYS A 271 -13.83 2.70 6.72
N ASP A 272 -14.77 3.35 7.34
CA ASP A 272 -14.65 4.76 7.66
C ASP A 272 -13.55 4.98 8.69
N SER A 273 -12.53 5.77 8.34
CA SER A 273 -11.37 6.00 9.18
C SER A 273 -11.68 6.78 10.47
N ASP A 274 -12.83 7.47 10.53
CA ASP A 274 -13.30 8.16 11.72
C ASP A 274 -14.04 7.24 12.70
N GLU A 275 -14.49 6.05 12.23
CA GLU A 275 -15.36 5.15 12.96
C GLU A 275 -14.73 3.78 13.25
N ILE A 276 -13.42 3.61 13.01
CA ILE A 276 -12.75 2.33 13.30
C ILE A 276 -12.73 2.03 14.78
N THR A 277 -12.91 0.76 15.14
CA THR A 277 -13.01 0.26 16.51
C THR A 277 -11.80 -0.60 16.93
N PHE A 278 -10.70 -0.52 16.22
CA PHE A 278 -9.47 -1.28 16.46
C PHE A 278 -8.23 -0.39 16.42
#